data_8fb5c5460dbb2e99298fd7d454716700
#
_entry.id   8fb5c5460dbb2e99298fd7d454716700
#
_cell.length_a   1.000
_cell.length_b   1.000
_cell.length_c   1.000
_cell.angle_alpha   90.00
_cell.angle_beta   90.00
_cell.angle_gamma   90.00
#
_symmetry.space_group_name_H-M   'P 1'
#
loop_
_entity.id
_entity.type
_entity.pdbx_description
1 polymer ?
#
loop_
_entity_poly.entity_id
_entity_poly.type
_entity_poly.pdbx_seq_one_letter_code
_entity_poly.pdbx_strand_id
1 'polypeptide(L)'
;ISMSCDIRICSDNAVFGQPEVGLGITPGFGGTQRLARLVGPGMAKQMIYTARNIKADEAYRIGLVNAVYPQEELMPAAKKMAAGIAKNAPIAVRHCKQAINEGLEKGMDEAIVVEEKLFGGCFESYDQKEGMAAFLEKRKVEAFLNK
;
A
#
# COMPACT_ATOMS: atom_id res chain seq x y z
N ILE A 1 -8.31 -6.34 8.91
CA ILE A 1 -7.95 -4.90 8.96
C ILE A 1 -6.64 -4.66 8.21
N SER A 2 -5.53 -5.36 8.51
CA SER A 2 -4.22 -5.10 7.87
C SER A 2 -4.27 -5.09 6.33
N MET A 3 -5.04 -5.98 5.72
CA MET A 3 -5.23 -6.01 4.26
C MET A 3 -6.07 -4.85 3.69
N SER A 4 -6.63 -3.98 4.53
CA SER A 4 -7.29 -2.73 4.12
C SER A 4 -6.36 -1.53 4.14
N CYS A 5 -5.11 -1.71 4.62
CA CYS A 5 -4.10 -0.66 4.64
C CYS A 5 -3.29 -0.64 3.33
N ASP A 6 -2.78 0.54 2.98
CA ASP A 6 -2.03 0.74 1.74
C ASP A 6 -0.67 0.04 1.78
N ILE A 7 0.03 0.11 2.91
CA ILE A 7 1.34 -0.49 3.14
C ILE A 7 1.28 -1.37 4.39
N ARG A 8 1.85 -2.55 4.31
CA ARG A 8 1.88 -3.52 5.40
C ARG A 8 3.32 -3.91 5.70
N ILE A 9 3.71 -3.73 6.93
CA ILE A 9 4.98 -4.23 7.47
C ILE A 9 4.69 -5.09 8.70
N CYS A 10 5.57 -6.02 9.00
CA CYS A 10 5.39 -6.87 10.17
C CYS A 10 6.70 -7.14 10.90
N SER A 11 6.59 -7.67 12.10
CA SER A 11 7.72 -8.23 12.82
C SER A 11 8.08 -9.61 12.30
N ASP A 12 9.31 -10.04 12.54
CA ASP A 12 9.84 -11.35 12.16
C ASP A 12 9.11 -12.53 12.82
N ASN A 13 8.46 -12.30 13.97
CA ASN A 13 7.66 -13.30 14.68
C ASN A 13 6.16 -13.28 14.28
N ALA A 14 5.76 -12.46 13.30
CA ALA A 14 4.37 -12.37 12.88
C ALA A 14 3.88 -13.65 12.18
N VAL A 15 2.62 -13.98 12.41
CA VAL A 15 1.93 -15.13 11.81
C VAL A 15 0.63 -14.65 11.15
N PHE A 16 0.36 -15.13 9.95
CA PHE A 16 -0.82 -14.79 9.15
C PHE A 16 -1.59 -16.05 8.76
N GLY A 17 -2.91 -15.94 8.69
CA GLY A 17 -3.76 -17.05 8.27
C GLY A 17 -5.19 -16.63 7.98
N GLN A 18 -5.93 -17.55 7.37
CA GLN A 18 -7.38 -17.49 7.11
C GLN A 18 -7.96 -18.87 7.47
N PRO A 19 -8.14 -19.17 8.77
CA PRO A 19 -8.44 -20.52 9.24
C PRO A 19 -9.94 -20.88 9.21
N GLU A 20 -10.80 -20.00 8.71
CA GLU A 20 -12.26 -20.06 8.82
C GLU A 20 -12.84 -21.33 8.24
N VAL A 21 -12.25 -21.93 7.19
CA VAL A 21 -12.76 -23.18 6.59
C VAL A 21 -12.63 -24.38 7.55
N GLY A 22 -11.69 -24.33 8.48
CA GLY A 22 -11.58 -25.30 9.58
C GLY A 22 -12.77 -25.29 10.55
N LEU A 23 -13.57 -24.21 10.52
CA LEU A 23 -14.80 -24.04 11.28
C LEU A 23 -16.07 -24.24 10.42
N GLY A 24 -15.91 -24.65 9.15
CA GLY A 24 -17.00 -24.82 8.19
C GLY A 24 -17.60 -23.54 7.62
N ILE A 25 -16.89 -22.41 7.72
CA ILE A 25 -17.33 -21.11 7.19
C ILE A 25 -16.25 -20.52 6.26
N THR A 26 -16.63 -19.57 5.44
CA THR A 26 -15.70 -18.80 4.59
C THR A 26 -15.16 -17.58 5.35
N PRO A 27 -13.98 -17.03 4.96
CA PRO A 27 -13.54 -15.73 5.46
C PRO A 27 -14.55 -14.63 5.16
N GLY A 28 -15.27 -14.14 6.19
CA GLY A 28 -16.43 -13.25 6.05
C GLY A 28 -16.09 -11.75 6.10
N PHE A 29 -14.86 -11.39 6.47
CA PHE A 29 -14.44 -9.99 6.60
C PHE A 29 -13.54 -9.50 5.45
N GLY A 30 -13.90 -9.88 4.23
CA GLY A 30 -13.18 -9.52 3.01
C GLY A 30 -11.89 -10.32 2.78
N GLY A 31 -11.65 -11.41 3.54
CA GLY A 31 -10.45 -12.22 3.40
C GLY A 31 -10.32 -12.87 2.03
N THR A 32 -11.40 -13.40 1.47
CA THR A 32 -11.40 -13.99 0.13
C THR A 32 -11.06 -12.97 -0.97
N GLN A 33 -11.49 -11.72 -0.82
CA GLN A 33 -11.32 -10.68 -1.83
C GLN A 33 -9.98 -9.97 -1.71
N ARG A 34 -9.65 -9.48 -0.51
CA ARG A 34 -8.40 -8.73 -0.29
C ARG A 34 -7.17 -9.61 -0.42
N LEU A 35 -7.19 -10.81 0.16
CA LEU A 35 -6.03 -11.70 0.08
C LEU A 35 -5.73 -12.08 -1.37
N ALA A 36 -6.76 -12.46 -2.16
CA ALA A 36 -6.58 -12.85 -3.56
C ALA A 36 -6.02 -11.72 -4.44
N ARG A 37 -6.41 -10.47 -4.17
CA ARG A 37 -5.88 -9.29 -4.87
C ARG A 37 -4.43 -8.98 -4.48
N LEU A 38 -4.03 -9.29 -3.25
CA LEU A 38 -2.68 -9.03 -2.76
C LEU A 38 -1.66 -10.08 -3.19
N VAL A 39 -2.01 -11.37 -3.06
CA VAL A 39 -1.05 -12.48 -3.24
C VAL A 39 -1.35 -13.35 -4.45
N GLY A 40 -2.36 -12.98 -5.23
CA GLY A 40 -2.86 -13.77 -6.35
C GLY A 40 -3.81 -14.91 -5.92
N PRO A 41 -4.72 -15.34 -6.84
CA PRO A 41 -5.79 -16.27 -6.49
C PRO A 41 -5.29 -17.67 -6.11
N GLY A 42 -4.18 -18.14 -6.69
CA GLY A 42 -3.61 -19.46 -6.38
C GLY A 42 -3.13 -19.55 -4.95
N MET A 43 -2.32 -18.58 -4.50
CA MET A 43 -1.80 -18.53 -3.14
C MET A 43 -2.90 -18.28 -2.11
N ALA A 44 -3.86 -17.40 -2.42
CA ALA A 44 -5.00 -17.15 -1.55
C ALA A 44 -5.83 -18.42 -1.34
N LYS A 45 -6.13 -19.18 -2.42
CA LYS A 45 -6.83 -20.47 -2.33
C LYS A 45 -6.05 -21.49 -1.51
N GLN A 46 -4.72 -21.59 -1.74
CA GLN A 46 -3.89 -22.49 -0.96
C GLN A 46 -3.96 -22.19 0.54
N MET A 47 -3.80 -20.92 0.93
CA MET A 47 -3.88 -20.52 2.34
C MET A 47 -5.25 -20.79 2.94
N ILE A 48 -6.33 -20.37 2.26
CA ILE A 48 -7.69 -20.50 2.75
C ILE A 48 -8.11 -21.99 2.81
N TYR A 49 -7.93 -22.76 1.73
CA TYR A 49 -8.42 -24.14 1.67
C TYR A 49 -7.69 -25.08 2.63
N THR A 50 -6.43 -24.81 2.91
CA THR A 50 -5.65 -25.60 3.88
C THR A 50 -5.76 -25.08 5.30
N ALA A 51 -6.40 -23.93 5.53
CA ALA A 51 -6.48 -23.24 6.82
C ALA A 51 -5.10 -23.05 7.50
N ARG A 52 -4.01 -23.08 6.69
CA ARG A 52 -2.66 -23.01 7.25
C ARG A 52 -2.27 -21.58 7.58
N ASN A 53 -1.45 -21.46 8.61
CA ASN A 53 -0.75 -20.22 8.92
C ASN A 53 0.58 -20.15 8.15
N ILE A 54 1.00 -18.92 7.83
CA ILE A 54 2.29 -18.59 7.25
C ILE A 54 3.07 -17.65 8.17
N LYS A 55 4.38 -17.72 8.14
CA LYS A 55 5.27 -16.83 8.89
C LYS A 55 5.62 -15.57 8.09
N ALA A 56 6.31 -14.65 8.75
CA ALA A 56 6.66 -13.34 8.20
C ALA A 56 7.48 -13.42 6.90
N ASP A 57 8.44 -14.34 6.82
CA ASP A 57 9.28 -14.58 5.64
C ASP A 57 8.46 -15.02 4.41
N GLU A 58 7.53 -15.96 4.61
CA GLU A 58 6.62 -16.36 3.54
C GLU A 58 5.65 -15.24 3.17
N ALA A 59 5.12 -14.51 4.15
CA ALA A 59 4.25 -13.35 3.90
C ALA A 59 4.95 -12.27 3.06
N TYR A 60 6.23 -12.03 3.31
CA TYR A 60 7.06 -11.13 2.49
C TYR A 60 7.26 -11.69 1.07
N ARG A 61 7.65 -12.95 0.96
CA ARG A 61 7.89 -13.61 -0.34
C ARG A 61 6.69 -13.58 -1.28
N ILE A 62 5.48 -13.71 -0.73
CA ILE A 62 4.23 -13.70 -1.53
C ILE A 62 3.61 -12.31 -1.72
N GLY A 63 4.22 -11.26 -1.21
CA GLY A 63 3.73 -9.88 -1.33
C GLY A 63 2.58 -9.52 -0.38
N LEU A 64 2.30 -10.34 0.63
CA LEU A 64 1.30 -10.00 1.65
C LEU A 64 1.76 -8.83 2.52
N VAL A 65 3.05 -8.73 2.79
CA VAL A 65 3.68 -7.60 3.49
C VAL A 65 4.82 -7.01 2.66
N ASN A 66 5.08 -5.73 2.85
CA ASN A 66 6.08 -4.96 2.11
C ASN A 66 7.49 -5.06 2.71
N ALA A 67 7.59 -5.35 4.01
CA ALA A 67 8.85 -5.56 4.70
C ALA A 67 8.67 -6.30 6.02
N VAL A 68 9.76 -6.91 6.49
CA VAL A 68 9.86 -7.60 7.79
C VAL A 68 10.99 -6.97 8.58
N TYR A 69 10.77 -6.75 9.88
CA TYR A 69 11.73 -6.17 10.80
C TYR A 69 11.81 -6.99 12.09
N PRO A 70 12.93 -6.95 12.83
CA PRO A 70 12.93 -7.39 14.21
C PRO A 70 11.83 -6.69 15.01
N GLN A 71 11.27 -7.38 16.00
CA GLN A 71 10.12 -6.87 16.77
C GLN A 71 10.36 -5.46 17.34
N GLU A 72 11.56 -5.20 17.87
CA GLU A 72 11.97 -3.93 18.47
C GLU A 72 12.16 -2.82 17.43
N GLU A 73 12.45 -3.17 16.18
CA GLU A 73 12.67 -2.22 15.08
C GLU A 73 11.38 -1.87 14.32
N LEU A 74 10.30 -2.64 14.48
CA LEU A 74 9.08 -2.48 13.71
C LEU A 74 8.48 -1.06 13.80
N MET A 75 8.30 -0.55 15.02
CA MET A 75 7.74 0.79 15.21
C MET A 75 8.68 1.91 14.79
N PRO A 76 9.99 1.86 15.07
CA PRO A 76 10.95 2.78 14.47
C PRO A 76 10.91 2.81 12.95
N ALA A 77 10.86 1.65 12.27
CA ALA A 77 10.77 1.53 10.82
C ALA A 77 9.46 2.11 10.27
N ALA A 78 8.33 1.82 10.92
CA ALA A 78 7.03 2.38 10.56
C ALA A 78 7.04 3.91 10.62
N LYS A 79 7.55 4.49 11.71
CA LYS A 79 7.68 5.94 11.89
C LYS A 79 8.61 6.56 10.85
N LYS A 80 9.73 5.92 10.54
CA LYS A 80 10.68 6.37 9.50
C LYS A 80 10.01 6.40 8.12
N MET A 81 9.27 5.36 7.77
CA MET A 81 8.53 5.29 6.51
C MET A 81 7.46 6.38 6.44
N ALA A 82 6.65 6.53 7.48
CA ALA A 82 5.61 7.57 7.56
C ALA A 82 6.21 8.98 7.46
N ALA A 83 7.33 9.24 8.13
CA ALA A 83 8.05 10.51 8.03
C ALA A 83 8.61 10.75 6.61
N GLY A 84 9.04 9.68 5.92
CA GLY A 84 9.44 9.76 4.50
C GLY A 84 8.27 10.15 3.59
N ILE A 85 7.10 9.59 3.81
CA ILE A 85 5.88 9.93 3.06
C ILE A 85 5.47 11.38 3.35
N ALA A 86 5.47 11.78 4.62
CA ALA A 86 5.07 13.11 5.06
C ALA A 86 5.97 14.25 4.57
N LYS A 87 7.17 13.94 4.08
CA LYS A 87 8.07 14.93 3.44
C LYS A 87 7.71 15.25 2.01
N ASN A 88 6.86 14.45 1.37
CA ASN A 88 6.46 14.66 -0.02
C ASN A 88 5.21 15.56 -0.09
N ALA A 89 4.95 16.13 -1.28
CA ALA A 89 3.80 16.99 -1.52
C ALA A 89 2.48 16.24 -1.21
N PRO A 90 1.70 16.67 -0.20
CA PRO A 90 0.56 15.89 0.28
C PRO A 90 -0.55 15.72 -0.76
N ILE A 91 -0.77 16.70 -1.63
CA ILE A 91 -1.74 16.61 -2.74
C ILE A 91 -1.32 15.51 -3.70
N ALA A 92 -0.06 15.47 -4.10
CA ALA A 92 0.47 14.46 -5.02
C ALA A 92 0.38 13.05 -4.42
N VAL A 93 0.71 12.87 -3.13
CA VAL A 93 0.58 11.58 -2.43
C VAL A 93 -0.88 11.12 -2.41
N ARG A 94 -1.84 12.02 -2.12
CA ARG A 94 -3.27 11.69 -2.16
C ARG A 94 -3.74 11.32 -3.56
N HIS A 95 -3.33 12.06 -4.59
CA HIS A 95 -3.67 11.76 -5.98
C HIS A 95 -3.09 10.42 -6.43
N CYS A 96 -1.85 10.08 -6.07
CA CYS A 96 -1.28 8.76 -6.33
C CYS A 96 -2.11 7.64 -5.67
N LYS A 97 -2.47 7.78 -4.39
CA LYS A 97 -3.33 6.81 -3.71
C LYS A 97 -4.68 6.66 -4.41
N GLN A 98 -5.30 7.77 -4.79
CA GLN A 98 -6.59 7.78 -5.48
C GLN A 98 -6.49 7.12 -6.85
N ALA A 99 -5.48 7.49 -7.65
CA ALA A 99 -5.26 6.91 -8.98
C ALA A 99 -5.08 5.39 -8.92
N ILE A 100 -4.26 4.91 -7.96
CA ILE A 100 -4.05 3.47 -7.76
C ILE A 100 -5.35 2.78 -7.35
N ASN A 101 -6.06 3.29 -6.35
CA ASN A 101 -7.25 2.63 -5.82
C ASN A 101 -8.39 2.61 -6.84
N GLU A 102 -8.67 3.72 -7.52
CA GLU A 102 -9.72 3.80 -8.52
C GLU A 102 -9.35 3.05 -9.81
N GLY A 103 -8.07 3.12 -10.21
CA GLY A 103 -7.59 2.48 -11.43
C GLY A 103 -7.60 0.95 -11.33
N LEU A 104 -7.28 0.37 -10.17
CA LEU A 104 -7.31 -1.09 -9.98
C LEU A 104 -8.71 -1.72 -10.08
N GLU A 105 -9.77 -0.91 -9.98
CA GLU A 105 -11.16 -1.36 -10.17
C GLU A 105 -11.67 -1.20 -11.63
N LYS A 106 -10.79 -0.77 -12.56
CA LYS A 106 -11.13 -0.43 -13.95
C LYS A 106 -10.27 -1.20 -14.96
N GLY A 107 -10.68 -1.16 -16.25
CA GLY A 107 -9.80 -1.53 -17.34
C GLY A 107 -8.66 -0.52 -17.53
N MET A 108 -7.57 -0.94 -18.19
CA MET A 108 -6.36 -0.12 -18.33
C MET A 108 -6.64 1.27 -18.95
N ASP A 109 -7.41 1.33 -20.02
CA ASP A 109 -7.70 2.59 -20.71
C ASP A 109 -8.46 3.59 -19.81
N GLU A 110 -9.46 3.08 -19.08
CA GLU A 110 -10.21 3.90 -18.11
C GLU A 110 -9.36 4.30 -16.89
N ALA A 111 -8.45 3.42 -16.46
CA ALA A 111 -7.51 3.69 -15.37
C ALA A 111 -6.54 4.82 -15.74
N ILE A 112 -6.04 4.84 -16.99
CA ILE A 112 -5.17 5.91 -17.49
C ILE A 112 -5.91 7.25 -17.51
N VAL A 113 -7.19 7.29 -17.86
CA VAL A 113 -7.98 8.54 -17.80
C VAL A 113 -8.09 9.08 -16.37
N VAL A 114 -8.22 8.20 -15.37
CA VAL A 114 -8.19 8.60 -13.94
C VAL A 114 -6.82 9.18 -13.58
N GLU A 115 -5.75 8.51 -14.00
CA GLU A 115 -4.36 8.95 -13.76
C GLU A 115 -4.11 10.33 -14.39
N GLU A 116 -4.45 10.53 -15.67
CA GLU A 116 -4.30 11.81 -16.38
C GLU A 116 -4.98 12.97 -15.66
N LYS A 117 -6.22 12.76 -15.21
CA LYS A 117 -6.98 13.76 -14.47
C LYS A 117 -6.31 14.15 -13.16
N LEU A 118 -5.87 13.16 -12.39
CA LEU A 118 -5.23 13.38 -11.09
C LEU A 118 -3.82 13.95 -11.24
N PHE A 119 -3.08 13.52 -12.28
CA PHE A 119 -1.79 14.11 -12.64
C PHE A 119 -1.96 15.58 -13.02
N GLY A 120 -2.91 15.92 -13.91
CA GLY A 120 -3.23 17.29 -14.29
C GLY A 120 -3.59 18.16 -13.08
N GLY A 121 -4.39 17.63 -12.14
CA GLY A 121 -4.77 18.32 -10.92
C GLY A 121 -3.59 18.70 -10.00
N CYS A 122 -2.47 17.98 -10.08
CA CYS A 122 -1.27 18.37 -9.33
C CYS A 122 -0.72 19.74 -9.76
N PHE A 123 -0.86 20.11 -11.04
CA PHE A 123 -0.33 21.38 -11.60
C PHE A 123 -1.08 22.63 -11.12
N GLU A 124 -2.24 22.45 -10.52
CA GLU A 124 -2.99 23.53 -9.88
C GLU A 124 -2.39 23.93 -8.53
N SER A 125 -1.60 23.02 -7.91
CA SER A 125 -1.05 23.22 -6.57
C SER A 125 0.19 24.11 -6.54
N TYR A 126 0.38 24.81 -5.43
CA TYR A 126 1.63 25.51 -5.11
C TYR A 126 2.81 24.52 -4.99
N ASP A 127 2.55 23.38 -4.35
CA ASP A 127 3.57 22.38 -4.06
C ASP A 127 4.20 21.79 -5.33
N GLN A 128 3.44 21.63 -6.41
CA GLN A 128 3.96 21.20 -7.70
C GLN A 128 4.90 22.25 -8.29
N LYS A 129 4.51 23.52 -8.27
CA LYS A 129 5.31 24.62 -8.81
C LYS A 129 6.62 24.77 -8.05
N GLU A 130 6.56 24.73 -6.73
CA GLU A 130 7.75 24.77 -5.85
C GLU A 130 8.66 23.55 -6.07
N GLY A 131 8.08 22.35 -6.15
CA GLY A 131 8.84 21.12 -6.40
C GLY A 131 9.59 21.16 -7.73
N MET A 132 8.94 21.61 -8.81
CA MET A 132 9.57 21.75 -10.12
C MET A 132 10.63 22.84 -10.14
N ALA A 133 10.38 24.00 -9.53
CA ALA A 133 11.38 25.08 -9.42
C ALA A 133 12.62 24.60 -8.66
N ALA A 134 12.42 23.97 -7.50
CA ALA A 134 13.51 23.42 -6.71
C ALA A 134 14.34 22.38 -7.47
N PHE A 135 13.68 21.51 -8.25
CA PHE A 135 14.37 20.52 -9.08
C PHE A 135 15.25 21.18 -10.16
N LEU A 136 14.71 22.16 -10.89
CA LEU A 136 15.46 22.89 -11.95
C LEU A 136 16.61 23.69 -11.36
N GLU A 137 16.43 24.31 -10.20
CA GLU A 137 17.43 25.11 -9.50
C GLU A 137 18.42 24.25 -8.68
N LYS A 138 18.26 22.93 -8.67
CA LYS A 138 19.08 21.96 -7.91
C LYS A 138 19.16 22.28 -6.40
N ARG A 139 18.10 22.82 -5.84
CA ARG A 139 17.94 23.06 -4.39
C ARG A 139 16.97 22.08 -3.76
N LYS A 140 16.97 22.03 -2.46
CA LYS A 140 15.98 21.25 -1.69
C LYS A 140 14.72 22.10 -1.47
N VAL A 141 13.57 21.43 -1.51
CA VAL A 141 12.31 22.00 -0.99
C VAL A 141 12.39 21.99 0.53
N GLU A 142 12.15 23.12 1.19
CA GLU A 142 12.14 23.19 2.66
C GLU A 142 10.91 22.51 3.24
N ALA A 143 9.73 22.80 2.72
CA ALA A 143 8.48 22.18 3.08
C ALA A 143 7.43 22.33 1.97
N PHE A 144 6.60 21.32 1.79
CA PHE A 144 5.38 21.40 1.02
C PHE A 144 4.23 21.93 1.89
N LEU A 145 3.38 22.79 1.34
CA LEU A 145 2.38 23.56 2.09
C LEU A 145 0.97 22.99 1.98
N ASN A 146 0.78 21.91 1.20
CA ASN A 146 -0.53 21.27 0.97
C ASN A 146 -1.57 22.24 0.36
N LYS A 147 -1.17 23.06 -0.58
CA LYS A 147 -2.02 24.06 -1.26
C LYS A 147 -1.59 24.29 -2.72
#